data_25fa60cac4dbf94f323d6f6cb5e2090a
#
_entry.id   25fa60cac4dbf94f323d6f6cb5e2090a
#
_cell.length_a   1.000
_cell.length_b   1.000
_cell.length_c   1.000
_cell.angle_alpha   90.00
_cell.angle_beta   90.00
_cell.angle_gamma   90.00
#
_symmetry.space_group_name_H-M   'P 1'
#
loop_
_entity.id
_entity.type
_entity.pdbx_description
1 polymer ?
#
loop_
_entity_poly.entity_id
_entity_poly.type
_entity_poly.pdbx_seq_one_letter_code
_entity_poly.pdbx_strand_id
1 'polypeptide(L)'
;MDKLNLINIDTKSSEYHFVETLMLSSFPSDERRDESLQRQIVDDDDRMRCLVIKDGDVSVGFITVWTLTEIIYVEHFAIAEAFRRRGYGKLALAELIRMSNVGRLILEVELPSTEEAVRRISFYEKCGFELSARPYLQPSYSPDKQSLPMSLMTYGKVGKQEIENAVKEIYKIVYNV
;
A
#
# COMPACT_ATOMS: atom_id res chain seq x y z
N MET A 1 -0.98 21.15 12.52
CA MET A 1 -1.57 19.90 12.02
C MET A 1 -2.26 19.24 13.20
N ASP A 2 -3.55 19.10 13.12
CA ASP A 2 -4.27 18.27 14.06
C ASP A 2 -3.79 16.83 13.91
N LYS A 3 -4.15 15.95 14.85
CA LYS A 3 -3.66 14.58 14.87
C LYS A 3 -4.17 13.84 13.63
N LEU A 4 -3.25 13.36 12.77
CA LEU A 4 -3.59 12.52 11.63
C LEU A 4 -4.20 11.21 12.11
N ASN A 5 -5.29 10.79 11.50
CA ASN A 5 -5.97 9.54 11.81
C ASN A 5 -6.04 8.64 10.58
N LEU A 6 -5.83 7.34 10.80
CA LEU A 6 -6.10 6.28 9.82
C LEU A 6 -7.39 5.58 10.26
N ILE A 7 -8.43 5.67 9.45
CA ILE A 7 -9.75 5.13 9.76
C ILE A 7 -10.06 4.01 8.78
N ASN A 8 -10.30 2.81 9.31
CA ASN A 8 -10.74 1.68 8.49
C ASN A 8 -12.17 1.91 8.01
N ILE A 9 -12.39 1.77 6.72
CA ILE A 9 -13.68 1.99 6.05
C ILE A 9 -14.06 0.78 5.20
N ASP A 10 -15.36 0.62 4.99
CA ASP A 10 -15.97 -0.27 4.01
C ASP A 10 -16.51 0.52 2.81
N THR A 11 -17.10 -0.18 1.83
CA THR A 11 -17.64 0.46 0.62
C THR A 11 -18.92 1.27 0.87
N LYS A 12 -19.55 1.12 2.04
CA LYS A 12 -20.75 1.88 2.45
C LYS A 12 -20.40 3.20 3.11
N SER A 13 -19.13 3.39 3.47
CA SER A 13 -18.63 4.61 4.10
C SER A 13 -18.66 5.78 3.11
N SER A 14 -19.02 6.96 3.58
CA SER A 14 -19.08 8.19 2.75
C SER A 14 -17.73 8.53 2.10
N GLU A 15 -16.62 8.14 2.74
CA GLU A 15 -15.26 8.35 2.27
C GLU A 15 -14.82 7.39 1.17
N TYR A 16 -15.54 6.28 0.94
CA TYR A 16 -15.08 5.27 -0.03
C TYR A 16 -15.02 5.82 -1.45
N HIS A 17 -15.95 6.66 -1.84
CA HIS A 17 -15.91 7.31 -3.16
C HIS A 17 -14.63 8.15 -3.36
N PHE A 18 -14.16 8.84 -2.33
CA PHE A 18 -12.89 9.57 -2.37
C PHE A 18 -11.72 8.60 -2.56
N VAL A 19 -11.68 7.50 -1.82
CA VAL A 19 -10.62 6.48 -1.94
C VAL A 19 -10.60 5.87 -3.34
N GLU A 20 -11.75 5.45 -3.85
CA GLU A 20 -11.87 4.85 -5.18
C GLU A 20 -11.41 5.82 -6.29
N THR A 21 -11.87 7.06 -6.26
CA THR A 21 -11.44 8.09 -7.20
C THR A 21 -9.93 8.32 -7.16
N LEU A 22 -9.35 8.39 -5.95
CA LEU A 22 -7.91 8.60 -5.79
C LEU A 22 -7.11 7.38 -6.23
N MET A 23 -7.60 6.16 -6.00
CA MET A 23 -7.00 4.92 -6.49
C MET A 23 -6.94 4.90 -8.02
N LEU A 24 -8.06 5.18 -8.67
CA LEU A 24 -8.16 5.21 -10.13
C LEU A 24 -7.22 6.25 -10.78
N SER A 25 -7.06 7.39 -10.15
CA SER A 25 -6.19 8.47 -10.65
C SER A 25 -4.70 8.28 -10.31
N SER A 26 -4.38 7.46 -9.30
CA SER A 26 -3.00 7.30 -8.80
C SER A 26 -2.30 6.05 -9.30
N PHE A 27 -3.04 5.02 -9.70
CA PHE A 27 -2.49 3.72 -10.10
C PHE A 27 -2.98 3.32 -11.50
N PRO A 28 -2.06 2.95 -12.42
CA PRO A 28 -2.42 2.37 -13.72
C PRO A 28 -3.26 1.08 -13.56
N SER A 29 -3.97 0.69 -14.61
CA SER A 29 -4.84 -0.50 -14.58
C SER A 29 -4.10 -1.78 -14.23
N ASP A 30 -2.84 -1.93 -14.67
CA ASP A 30 -2.02 -3.11 -14.38
C ASP A 30 -1.54 -3.17 -12.92
N GLU A 31 -1.61 -2.06 -12.18
CA GLU A 31 -1.21 -1.96 -10.78
C GLU A 31 -2.39 -2.02 -9.80
N ARG A 32 -3.59 -2.34 -10.24
CA ARG A 32 -4.79 -2.41 -9.39
C ARG A 32 -5.83 -3.41 -9.91
N ARG A 33 -6.71 -3.85 -9.03
CA ARG A 33 -7.90 -4.64 -9.41
C ARG A 33 -8.93 -3.78 -10.13
N ASP A 34 -9.87 -4.46 -10.78
CA ASP A 34 -11.08 -3.80 -11.25
C ASP A 34 -11.94 -3.38 -10.07
N GLU A 35 -12.71 -2.32 -10.24
CA GLU A 35 -13.47 -1.67 -9.16
C GLU A 35 -14.42 -2.63 -8.45
N SER A 36 -15.10 -3.52 -9.19
CA SER A 36 -16.03 -4.49 -8.60
C SER A 36 -15.34 -5.48 -7.67
N LEU A 37 -14.18 -6.02 -8.10
CA LEU A 37 -13.39 -6.95 -7.30
C LEU A 37 -12.74 -6.23 -6.10
N GLN A 38 -12.27 -5.00 -6.29
CA GLN A 38 -11.72 -4.21 -5.20
C GLN A 38 -12.77 -3.93 -4.12
N ARG A 39 -13.99 -3.57 -4.49
CA ARG A 39 -15.10 -3.37 -3.55
C ARG A 39 -15.43 -4.65 -2.79
N GLN A 40 -15.55 -5.78 -3.50
CA GLN A 40 -15.81 -7.07 -2.87
C GLN A 40 -14.75 -7.42 -1.83
N ILE A 41 -13.47 -7.24 -2.15
CA ILE A 41 -12.36 -7.54 -1.23
C ILE A 41 -12.39 -6.61 -0.01
N VAL A 42 -12.68 -5.33 -0.20
CA VAL A 42 -12.79 -4.38 0.93
C VAL A 42 -13.91 -4.77 1.90
N ASP A 43 -15.02 -5.31 1.39
CA ASP A 43 -16.17 -5.67 2.23
C ASP A 43 -16.07 -7.08 2.83
N ASP A 44 -15.43 -8.04 2.13
CA ASP A 44 -15.55 -9.47 2.44
C ASP A 44 -14.26 -10.10 3.00
N ASP A 45 -13.07 -9.49 2.83
CA ASP A 45 -11.82 -10.09 3.29
C ASP A 45 -11.28 -9.40 4.56
N ASP A 46 -11.42 -10.08 5.70
CA ASP A 46 -10.99 -9.55 7.01
C ASP A 46 -9.48 -9.29 7.13
N ARG A 47 -8.66 -9.82 6.21
CA ARG A 47 -7.20 -9.58 6.16
C ARG A 47 -6.86 -8.26 5.51
N MET A 48 -7.78 -7.74 4.68
CA MET A 48 -7.62 -6.47 3.96
C MET A 48 -8.24 -5.33 4.78
N ARG A 49 -7.56 -4.22 4.86
CA ARG A 49 -8.10 -2.98 5.43
C ARG A 49 -7.91 -1.84 4.45
N CYS A 50 -8.98 -1.09 4.24
CA CYS A 50 -8.99 0.15 3.48
C CYS A 50 -8.98 1.32 4.48
N LEU A 51 -7.82 1.97 4.62
CA LEU A 51 -7.60 3.04 5.59
C LEU A 51 -7.67 4.40 4.90
N VAL A 52 -8.68 5.20 5.19
CA VAL A 52 -8.68 6.62 4.79
C VAL A 52 -7.80 7.42 5.74
N ILE A 53 -7.00 8.32 5.18
CA ILE A 53 -6.11 9.23 5.93
C ILE A 53 -6.86 10.54 6.13
N LYS A 54 -7.10 10.92 7.39
CA LYS A 54 -7.82 12.16 7.74
C LYS A 54 -6.96 13.13 8.55
N ASP A 55 -7.04 14.40 8.18
CA ASP A 55 -6.57 15.53 8.98
C ASP A 55 -7.82 16.29 9.47
N GLY A 56 -8.20 16.09 10.74
CA GLY A 56 -9.52 16.47 11.22
C GLY A 56 -10.61 15.74 10.42
N ASP A 57 -11.54 16.51 9.83
CA ASP A 57 -12.63 15.97 9.00
C ASP A 57 -12.27 15.83 7.52
N VAL A 58 -11.08 16.25 7.10
CA VAL A 58 -10.65 16.25 5.70
C VAL A 58 -9.94 14.96 5.33
N SER A 59 -10.43 14.26 4.31
CA SER A 59 -9.74 13.12 3.71
C SER A 59 -8.60 13.61 2.82
N VAL A 60 -7.35 13.21 3.14
CA VAL A 60 -6.13 13.67 2.46
C VAL A 60 -5.44 12.59 1.65
N GLY A 61 -5.83 11.31 1.83
CA GLY A 61 -5.25 10.16 1.15
C GLY A 61 -5.85 8.85 1.63
N PHE A 62 -5.25 7.74 1.19
CA PHE A 62 -5.62 6.40 1.67
C PHE A 62 -4.42 5.45 1.67
N ILE A 63 -4.55 4.36 2.42
CA ILE A 63 -3.66 3.20 2.41
C ILE A 63 -4.50 1.94 2.39
N THR A 64 -4.21 0.99 1.49
CA THR A 64 -4.74 -0.38 1.59
C THR A 64 -3.64 -1.30 2.10
N VAL A 65 -3.98 -2.13 3.08
CA VAL A 65 -3.05 -3.07 3.70
C VAL A 65 -3.64 -4.46 3.84
N TRP A 66 -2.76 -5.46 3.78
CA TRP A 66 -3.08 -6.86 4.06
C TRP A 66 -2.33 -7.31 5.30
N THR A 67 -3.04 -7.94 6.21
CA THR A 67 -2.44 -8.60 7.36
C THR A 67 -2.00 -10.01 6.96
N LEU A 68 -0.69 -10.19 6.83
CA LEU A 68 -0.08 -11.49 6.61
C LEU A 68 0.36 -12.11 7.95
N THR A 69 0.87 -13.32 7.94
CA THR A 69 1.22 -14.07 9.17
C THR A 69 2.21 -13.31 10.06
N GLU A 70 3.26 -12.72 9.49
CA GLU A 70 4.34 -12.08 10.28
C GLU A 70 4.61 -10.63 9.90
N ILE A 71 3.96 -10.09 8.88
CA ILE A 71 4.24 -8.80 8.29
C ILE A 71 2.96 -8.17 7.73
N ILE A 72 2.88 -6.85 7.67
CA ILE A 72 1.82 -6.14 6.99
C ILE A 72 2.30 -5.80 5.57
N TYR A 73 1.54 -6.19 4.56
CA TYR A 73 1.77 -5.76 3.19
C TYR A 73 0.98 -4.50 2.90
N VAL A 74 1.68 -3.43 2.50
CA VAL A 74 1.07 -2.19 2.03
C VAL A 74 0.92 -2.29 0.52
N GLU A 75 -0.33 -2.46 0.06
CA GLU A 75 -0.62 -2.67 -1.36
C GLU A 75 -0.73 -1.36 -2.14
N HIS A 76 -1.56 -0.43 -1.66
CA HIS A 76 -1.70 0.89 -2.27
C HIS A 76 -1.55 1.98 -1.22
N PHE A 77 -0.86 3.05 -1.59
CA PHE A 77 -0.74 4.24 -0.76
C PHE A 77 -0.69 5.49 -1.63
N ALA A 78 -1.64 6.39 -1.43
CA ALA A 78 -1.69 7.64 -2.15
C ALA A 78 -2.12 8.82 -1.27
N ILE A 79 -1.49 9.97 -1.49
CA ILE A 79 -1.91 11.27 -0.98
C ILE A 79 -2.50 12.05 -2.15
N ALA A 80 -3.69 12.63 -1.95
CA ALA A 80 -4.34 13.44 -2.95
C ALA A 80 -3.47 14.65 -3.32
N GLU A 81 -3.47 15.01 -4.60
CA GLU A 81 -2.52 15.98 -5.18
C GLU A 81 -2.47 17.31 -4.40
N ALA A 82 -3.64 17.83 -4.01
CA ALA A 82 -3.76 19.08 -3.25
C ALA A 82 -3.05 19.05 -1.88
N PHE A 83 -2.75 17.84 -1.36
CA PHE A 83 -2.12 17.64 -0.06
C PHE A 83 -0.69 17.11 -0.13
N ARG A 84 -0.16 16.85 -1.33
CA ARG A 84 1.23 16.40 -1.52
C ARG A 84 2.23 17.46 -1.07
N ARG A 85 3.45 17.03 -0.74
CA ARG A 85 4.59 17.87 -0.29
C ARG A 85 4.35 18.62 1.02
N ARG A 86 3.30 18.25 1.78
CA ARG A 86 2.97 18.82 3.10
C ARG A 86 3.31 17.89 4.27
N GLY A 87 4.02 16.78 4.02
CA GLY A 87 4.42 15.84 5.06
C GLY A 87 3.39 14.75 5.40
N TYR A 88 2.17 14.79 4.85
CA TYR A 88 1.11 13.83 5.15
C TYR A 88 1.53 12.37 4.91
N GLY A 89 2.28 12.09 3.84
CA GLY A 89 2.74 10.74 3.55
C GLY A 89 3.62 10.16 4.65
N LYS A 90 4.57 10.94 5.16
CA LYS A 90 5.44 10.52 6.27
C LYS A 90 4.66 10.30 7.57
N LEU A 91 3.72 11.19 7.88
CA LEU A 91 2.87 11.08 9.06
C LEU A 91 1.94 9.86 8.97
N ALA A 92 1.37 9.58 7.80
CA ALA A 92 0.49 8.43 7.58
C ALA A 92 1.25 7.10 7.76
N LEU A 93 2.46 6.98 7.20
CA LEU A 93 3.29 5.78 7.41
C LEU A 93 3.72 5.62 8.87
N ALA A 94 4.09 6.69 9.54
CA ALA A 94 4.42 6.65 10.97
C ALA A 94 3.22 6.19 11.82
N GLU A 95 2.02 6.67 11.50
CA GLU A 95 0.80 6.23 12.19
C GLU A 95 0.45 4.78 11.88
N LEU A 96 0.60 4.32 10.62
CA LEU A 96 0.42 2.92 10.26
C LEU A 96 1.38 2.01 11.04
N ILE A 97 2.66 2.39 11.12
CA ILE A 97 3.67 1.66 11.89
C ILE A 97 3.27 1.61 13.36
N ARG A 98 2.85 2.72 13.93
CA ARG A 98 2.40 2.80 15.33
C ARG A 98 1.19 1.90 15.63
N MET A 99 0.26 1.82 14.68
CA MET A 99 -0.95 1.00 14.79
C MET A 99 -0.68 -0.49 14.54
N SER A 100 0.44 -0.82 13.87
CA SER A 100 0.78 -2.20 13.56
C SER A 100 1.28 -2.91 14.81
N ASN A 101 0.66 -4.04 15.15
CA ASN A 101 1.11 -4.88 16.27
C ASN A 101 2.39 -5.66 15.94
N VAL A 102 2.76 -5.74 14.66
CA VAL A 102 3.87 -6.58 14.16
C VAL A 102 5.16 -5.75 14.02
N GLY A 103 5.05 -4.43 13.81
CA GLY A 103 6.20 -3.53 13.63
C GLY A 103 7.03 -3.81 12.37
N ARG A 104 6.51 -4.63 11.45
CA ARG A 104 7.16 -5.03 10.19
C ARG A 104 6.20 -4.80 9.03
N LEU A 105 6.68 -4.09 8.00
CA LEU A 105 5.92 -3.81 6.79
C LEU A 105 6.73 -4.20 5.56
N ILE A 106 6.02 -4.59 4.51
CA ILE A 106 6.56 -4.82 3.16
C ILE A 106 5.69 -4.12 2.14
N LEU A 107 6.30 -3.57 1.09
CA LEU A 107 5.60 -2.95 -0.03
C LEU A 107 6.36 -3.15 -1.34
N GLU A 108 5.65 -2.97 -2.43
CA GLU A 108 6.19 -2.99 -3.79
C GLU A 108 6.44 -1.56 -4.27
N VAL A 109 7.56 -1.38 -4.98
CA VAL A 109 7.89 -0.12 -5.66
C VAL A 109 8.37 -0.41 -7.07
N GLU A 110 8.11 0.51 -7.98
CA GLU A 110 8.66 0.44 -9.35
C GLU A 110 10.19 0.40 -9.31
N LEU A 111 10.77 -0.25 -10.32
CA LEU A 111 12.23 -0.20 -10.52
C LEU A 111 12.69 1.24 -10.69
N PRO A 112 13.90 1.61 -10.23
CA PRO A 112 14.42 2.99 -10.27
C PRO A 112 14.80 3.44 -11.69
N SER A 113 13.91 3.25 -12.66
CA SER A 113 14.10 3.56 -14.07
C SER A 113 13.64 4.97 -14.46
N THR A 114 12.87 5.63 -13.60
CA THR A 114 12.38 6.99 -13.80
C THR A 114 12.71 7.87 -12.59
N GLU A 115 12.75 9.20 -12.80
CA GLU A 115 12.95 10.13 -11.68
C GLU A 115 11.81 10.02 -10.62
N GLU A 116 10.61 9.69 -11.04
CA GLU A 116 9.48 9.53 -10.12
C GLU A 116 9.66 8.29 -9.25
N ALA A 117 10.04 7.15 -9.83
CA ALA A 117 10.34 5.93 -9.11
C ALA A 117 11.50 6.12 -8.12
N VAL A 118 12.58 6.80 -8.53
CA VAL A 118 13.72 7.14 -7.65
C VAL A 118 13.26 8.03 -6.49
N ARG A 119 12.42 9.05 -6.75
CA ARG A 119 11.85 9.90 -5.69
C ARG A 119 10.97 9.11 -4.73
N ARG A 120 10.19 8.15 -5.21
CA ARG A 120 9.33 7.28 -4.41
C ARG A 120 10.15 6.37 -3.50
N ILE A 121 11.18 5.71 -4.02
CA ILE A 121 12.12 4.91 -3.23
C ILE A 121 12.76 5.77 -2.14
N SER A 122 13.32 6.93 -2.52
CA SER A 122 13.94 7.86 -1.55
C SER A 122 12.97 8.36 -0.47
N PHE A 123 11.68 8.51 -0.80
CA PHE A 123 10.66 8.83 0.18
C PHE A 123 10.50 7.71 1.23
N TYR A 124 10.41 6.46 0.79
CA TYR A 124 10.29 5.31 1.70
C TYR A 124 11.56 5.11 2.54
N GLU A 125 12.75 5.28 1.94
CA GLU A 125 14.02 5.24 2.68
C GLU A 125 14.05 6.26 3.81
N LYS A 126 13.60 7.50 3.56
CA LYS A 126 13.46 8.55 4.59
C LYS A 126 12.40 8.23 5.65
N CYS A 127 11.51 7.28 5.39
CA CYS A 127 10.55 6.75 6.34
C CYS A 127 11.07 5.51 7.08
N GLY A 128 12.32 5.09 6.82
CA GLY A 128 12.97 3.95 7.49
C GLY A 128 12.78 2.60 6.80
N PHE A 129 12.31 2.60 5.55
CA PHE A 129 12.26 1.38 4.75
C PHE A 129 13.62 1.10 4.10
N GLU A 130 13.90 -0.18 3.88
CA GLU A 130 15.09 -0.67 3.20
C GLU A 130 14.72 -1.35 1.90
N LEU A 131 15.45 -1.02 0.82
CA LEU A 131 15.27 -1.64 -0.49
C LEU A 131 15.86 -3.06 -0.49
N SER A 132 15.07 -4.04 -0.87
CA SER A 132 15.54 -5.41 -1.05
C SER A 132 16.32 -5.55 -2.35
N ALA A 133 17.48 -6.19 -2.29
CA ALA A 133 18.27 -6.52 -3.48
C ALA A 133 17.69 -7.70 -4.29
N ARG A 134 16.60 -8.33 -3.81
CA ARG A 134 15.99 -9.49 -4.45
C ARG A 134 15.15 -9.05 -5.65
N PRO A 135 15.33 -9.67 -6.84
CA PRO A 135 14.39 -9.51 -7.94
C PRO A 135 12.98 -9.90 -7.51
N TYR A 136 11.99 -9.10 -7.89
CA TYR A 136 10.60 -9.35 -7.60
C TYR A 136 9.74 -9.10 -8.84
N LEU A 137 8.78 -9.98 -9.08
CA LEU A 137 7.78 -9.83 -10.13
C LEU A 137 6.42 -9.72 -9.47
N GLN A 138 5.78 -8.56 -9.58
CA GLN A 138 4.39 -8.40 -9.19
C GLN A 138 3.53 -9.24 -10.14
N PRO A 139 2.75 -10.22 -9.66
CA PRO A 139 1.81 -10.93 -10.50
C PRO A 139 0.72 -10.00 -11.05
N SER A 140 0.12 -10.37 -12.18
CA SER A 140 -1.02 -9.62 -12.71
C SER A 140 -2.25 -9.76 -11.81
N TYR A 141 -3.02 -8.69 -11.69
CA TYR A 141 -4.28 -8.68 -10.93
C TYR A 141 -5.43 -9.45 -11.61
N SER A 142 -5.30 -9.72 -12.92
CA SER A 142 -6.26 -10.50 -13.71
C SER A 142 -5.60 -11.00 -15.00
N PRO A 143 -6.19 -12.00 -15.71
CA PRO A 143 -5.58 -12.58 -16.90
C PRO A 143 -5.35 -11.62 -18.07
N ASP A 144 -6.08 -10.51 -18.10
CA ASP A 144 -5.97 -9.46 -19.13
C ASP A 144 -4.95 -8.38 -18.77
N LYS A 145 -4.36 -8.42 -17.56
CA LYS A 145 -3.35 -7.48 -17.09
C LYS A 145 -1.95 -8.08 -17.13
N GLN A 146 -0.94 -7.24 -17.02
CA GLN A 146 0.44 -7.67 -17.09
C GLN A 146 1.06 -7.85 -15.69
N SER A 147 1.98 -8.82 -15.61
CA SER A 147 2.91 -8.90 -14.47
C SER A 147 4.01 -7.84 -14.63
N LEU A 148 4.40 -7.20 -13.54
CA LEU A 148 5.32 -6.07 -13.58
C LEU A 148 6.61 -6.36 -12.79
N PRO A 149 7.81 -6.15 -13.38
CA PRO A 149 9.05 -6.15 -12.61
C PRO A 149 9.02 -5.00 -11.60
N MET A 150 9.14 -5.34 -10.33
CA MET A 150 9.12 -4.38 -9.22
C MET A 150 10.29 -4.65 -8.27
N SER A 151 10.46 -3.80 -7.28
CA SER A 151 11.32 -4.02 -6.12
C SER A 151 10.48 -4.10 -4.85
N LEU A 152 11.00 -4.80 -3.85
CA LEU A 152 10.39 -4.82 -2.52
C LEU A 152 11.14 -3.86 -1.59
N MET A 153 10.40 -3.17 -0.74
CA MET A 153 10.96 -2.42 0.38
C MET A 153 10.35 -2.94 1.69
N THR A 154 11.16 -3.01 2.74
CA THR A 154 10.74 -3.50 4.04
C THR A 154 11.02 -2.49 5.14
N TYR A 155 10.14 -2.42 6.13
CA TYR A 155 10.33 -1.66 7.37
C TYR A 155 10.43 -2.61 8.56
N GLY A 156 11.32 -2.29 9.50
CA GLY A 156 11.62 -3.14 10.66
C GLY A 156 12.68 -4.20 10.34
N LYS A 157 13.00 -5.02 11.31
CA LYS A 157 13.95 -6.12 11.12
C LYS A 157 13.26 -7.28 10.40
N VAL A 158 13.47 -7.38 9.10
CA VAL A 158 12.91 -8.43 8.25
C VAL A 158 14.03 -9.21 7.60
N GLY A 159 14.15 -10.48 7.96
CA GLY A 159 15.18 -11.39 7.44
C GLY A 159 14.80 -11.91 6.04
N LYS A 160 15.80 -12.50 5.36
CA LYS A 160 15.63 -13.05 4.00
C LYS A 160 14.50 -14.08 3.92
N GLN A 161 14.44 -14.99 4.90
CA GLN A 161 13.39 -16.03 4.94
C GLN A 161 12.00 -15.46 5.17
N GLU A 162 11.89 -14.40 5.99
CA GLU A 162 10.62 -13.70 6.25
C GLU A 162 10.12 -12.99 4.99
N ILE A 163 11.01 -12.38 4.19
CA ILE A 163 10.64 -11.81 2.89
C ILE A 163 10.14 -12.91 1.94
N GLU A 164 10.81 -14.07 1.91
CA GLU A 164 10.39 -15.21 1.08
C GLU A 164 9.00 -15.73 1.46
N ASN A 165 8.73 -15.84 2.75
CA ASN A 165 7.43 -16.25 3.26
C ASN A 165 6.35 -15.20 2.91
N ALA A 166 6.64 -13.92 3.15
CA ALA A 166 5.73 -12.84 2.80
C ALA A 166 5.40 -12.81 1.30
N VAL A 167 6.38 -13.00 0.41
CA VAL A 167 6.13 -13.07 -1.04
C VAL A 167 5.20 -14.23 -1.40
N LYS A 168 5.37 -15.42 -0.80
CA LYS A 168 4.46 -16.54 -1.04
C LYS A 168 3.03 -16.22 -0.58
N GLU A 169 2.89 -15.58 0.59
CA GLU A 169 1.58 -15.17 1.09
C GLU A 169 0.95 -14.08 0.20
N ILE A 170 1.72 -13.07 -0.23
CA ILE A 170 1.27 -12.04 -1.17
C ILE A 170 0.76 -12.68 -2.46
N TYR A 171 1.53 -13.58 -3.07
CA TYR A 171 1.12 -14.26 -4.30
C TYR A 171 -0.19 -15.02 -4.11
N LYS A 172 -0.29 -15.81 -3.04
CA LYS A 172 -1.46 -16.64 -2.76
C LYS A 172 -2.70 -15.82 -2.35
N ILE A 173 -2.52 -14.83 -1.48
CA ILE A 173 -3.64 -14.11 -0.81
C ILE A 173 -4.09 -12.92 -1.65
N VAL A 174 -3.15 -12.14 -2.16
CA VAL A 174 -3.43 -10.87 -2.83
C VAL A 174 -3.66 -11.05 -4.32
N TYR A 175 -2.82 -11.88 -4.95
CA TYR A 175 -2.86 -12.11 -6.40
C TYR A 175 -3.54 -13.43 -6.80
N ASN A 176 -3.78 -14.33 -5.86
CA ASN A 176 -4.44 -15.62 -6.08
C ASN A 176 -3.71 -16.54 -7.10
N VAL A 177 -2.36 -16.59 -7.01
CA VAL A 177 -1.47 -17.41 -7.85
C VAL A 177 -0.48 -18.23 -7.02
#